data_e2e18e060cf3d033df538163a74ecb31
#
_entry.id   e2e18e060cf3d033df538163a74ecb31
#
_cell.length_a   1.000
_cell.length_b   1.000
_cell.length_c   1.000
_cell.angle_alpha   90.00
_cell.angle_beta   90.00
_cell.angle_gamma   90.00
#
_symmetry.space_group_name_H-M   'P 1'
#
loop_
_entity.id
_entity.type
_entity.pdbx_description
1 polymer ?
#
loop_
_entity_poly.entity_id
_entity_poly.type
_entity_poly.pdbx_seq_one_letter_code
_entity_poly.pdbx_strand_id
1 'polypeptide(L)' 'MSLTTKIREYRVRDKLNQEELAQKVGVRRETIGNLENGKYNPSLKLAMDIAHVFGCTVEDIFSFED' A
#
# COMPACT_ATOMS: atom_id res chain seq x y z
N MET A 1 -9.20 2.06 16.35
CA MET A 1 -8.60 2.72 15.18
C MET A 1 -8.27 1.69 14.12
N SER A 2 -8.80 1.83 12.93
CA SER A 2 -8.61 0.88 11.83
C SER A 2 -7.87 1.53 10.69
N LEU A 3 -6.91 0.82 10.13
CA LEU A 3 -6.20 1.28 8.94
C LEU A 3 -7.08 1.09 7.71
N THR A 4 -7.24 2.16 6.92
CA THR A 4 -7.84 2.08 5.60
C THR A 4 -6.79 2.45 4.56
N THR A 5 -6.85 1.81 3.40
CA THR A 5 -5.87 2.07 2.35
C THR A 5 -6.54 2.25 1.01
N LYS A 6 -5.86 2.98 0.13
CA LYS A 6 -6.24 3.15 -1.27
C LYS A 6 -5.23 2.47 -2.21
N ILE A 7 -4.46 1.50 -1.68
CA ILE A 7 -3.43 0.82 -2.47
C ILE A 7 -4.05 0.21 -3.72
N ARG A 8 -5.18 -0.47 -3.58
CA ARG A 8 -5.83 -1.15 -4.70
C ARG A 8 -6.23 -0.16 -5.80
N GLU A 9 -6.80 0.99 -5.42
CA GLU A 9 -7.21 2.01 -6.38
C GLU A 9 -6.01 2.53 -7.18
N TYR A 10 -4.91 2.82 -6.48
CA TYR A 10 -3.68 3.28 -7.14
C TYR A 10 -3.08 2.19 -8.02
N ARG A 11 -3.09 0.93 -7.55
CA ARG A 11 -2.61 -0.19 -8.36
C ARG A 11 -3.40 -0.31 -9.67
N VAL A 12 -4.72 -0.28 -9.57
CA VAL A 12 -5.60 -0.39 -10.74
C VAL A 12 -5.34 0.77 -11.69
N ARG A 13 -5.20 1.98 -11.17
CA ARG A 13 -4.87 3.16 -11.96
C ARG A 13 -3.60 2.93 -12.79
N ASP A 14 -2.57 2.35 -12.16
CA ASP A 14 -1.25 2.17 -12.76
C ASP A 14 -1.08 0.78 -13.38
N LYS A 15 -2.14 -0.02 -13.40
CA LYS A 15 -2.16 -1.36 -14.02
C LYS A 15 -1.13 -2.32 -13.41
N LEU A 16 -0.97 -2.24 -12.09
CA LEU A 16 -0.09 -3.13 -11.33
C LEU A 16 -0.93 -4.18 -10.61
N ASN A 17 -0.48 -5.43 -10.64
CA ASN A 17 -1.04 -6.45 -9.76
C ASN A 17 -0.30 -6.43 -8.41
N GLN A 18 -0.78 -7.23 -7.45
CA GLN A 18 -0.18 -7.25 -6.10
C GLN A 18 1.27 -7.71 -6.14
N GLU A 19 1.59 -8.71 -6.96
CA GLU A 19 2.96 -9.22 -7.08
C GLU A 19 3.90 -8.16 -7.64
N GLU A 20 3.46 -7.44 -8.64
CA GLU A 20 4.29 -6.39 -9.25
C GLU A 20 4.59 -5.27 -8.26
N LEU A 21 3.59 -4.84 -7.50
CA LEU A 21 3.81 -3.84 -6.45
C LEU A 21 4.75 -4.38 -5.37
N ALA A 22 4.54 -5.62 -4.94
CA ALA A 22 5.38 -6.26 -3.93
C ALA A 22 6.84 -6.26 -4.36
N GLN A 23 7.13 -6.61 -5.61
CA GLN A 23 8.49 -6.62 -6.14
C GLN A 23 9.09 -5.21 -6.13
N LYS A 24 8.31 -4.20 -6.47
CA LYS A 24 8.82 -2.82 -6.51
C LYS A 24 9.23 -2.30 -5.14
N VAL A 25 8.59 -2.77 -4.08
CA VAL A 25 8.87 -2.30 -2.70
C VAL A 25 9.59 -3.35 -1.85
N GLY A 26 9.95 -4.50 -2.44
CA GLY A 26 10.80 -5.49 -1.78
C GLY A 26 10.12 -6.30 -0.70
N VAL A 27 8.82 -6.58 -0.85
CA VAL A 27 8.08 -7.41 0.10
C VAL A 27 7.38 -8.55 -0.65
N ARG A 28 6.75 -9.45 0.10
CA ARG A 28 5.98 -10.55 -0.48
C ARG A 28 4.59 -10.08 -0.91
N ARG A 29 4.00 -10.77 -1.88
CA ARG A 29 2.64 -10.48 -2.34
C ARG A 29 1.63 -10.50 -1.18
N GLU A 30 1.75 -11.47 -0.27
CA GLU A 30 0.83 -11.56 0.90
C GLU A 30 0.89 -10.28 1.75
N THR A 31 2.06 -9.66 1.86
CA THR A 31 2.20 -8.40 2.58
C THR A 31 1.33 -7.30 1.96
N ILE A 32 1.34 -7.21 0.64
CA ILE A 32 0.49 -6.23 -0.05
C ILE A 32 -0.98 -6.56 0.17
N GLY A 33 -1.36 -7.83 0.03
CA GLY A 33 -2.75 -8.26 0.27
C GLY A 33 -3.22 -7.94 1.68
N ASN A 34 -2.38 -8.20 2.68
CA ASN A 34 -2.71 -7.89 4.07
C ASN A 34 -2.83 -6.38 4.32
N LEU A 35 -1.96 -5.58 3.70
CA LEU A 35 -2.08 -4.12 3.77
C LEU A 35 -3.39 -3.63 3.16
N GLU A 36 -3.75 -4.15 1.99
CA GLU A 36 -5.00 -3.74 1.31
C GLU A 36 -6.23 -4.07 2.14
N ASN A 37 -6.15 -5.13 2.95
CA ASN A 37 -7.25 -5.56 3.81
C ASN A 37 -7.19 -4.91 5.21
N GLY A 38 -6.23 -4.03 5.47
CA GLY A 38 -6.10 -3.35 6.75
C GLY A 38 -5.69 -4.26 7.91
N LYS A 39 -5.05 -5.40 7.62
CA LYS A 39 -4.75 -6.41 8.63
C LYS A 39 -3.54 -6.08 9.49
N TYR A 40 -2.68 -5.18 9.06
CA TYR A 40 -1.58 -4.70 9.88
C TYR A 40 -1.10 -3.34 9.38
N ASN A 41 -0.36 -2.63 10.23
CA ASN A 41 0.16 -1.32 9.89
C ASN A 41 1.52 -1.47 9.20
N PRO A 42 1.77 -0.80 8.07
CA PRO A 42 3.07 -0.85 7.43
C PRO A 42 4.12 -0.11 8.26
N SER A 43 5.38 -0.51 8.11
CA SER A 43 6.47 0.33 8.61
C SER A 43 6.45 1.66 7.86
N LEU A 44 7.04 2.69 8.48
CA LEU A 44 7.14 3.99 7.82
C LEU A 44 7.87 3.87 6.47
N LYS A 45 8.95 3.09 6.43
CA LYS A 45 9.70 2.89 5.19
C LYS A 45 8.83 2.26 4.11
N LEU A 46 8.09 1.22 4.44
CA LEU A 46 7.22 0.54 3.47
C LEU A 46 6.14 1.49 2.96
N ALA A 47 5.52 2.25 3.87
CA ALA A 47 4.48 3.21 3.48
C ALA A 47 5.05 4.27 2.53
N MET A 48 6.24 4.78 2.81
CA MET A 48 6.88 5.78 1.94
C MET A 48 7.27 5.18 0.59
N ASP A 49 7.78 3.94 0.58
CA ASP A 49 8.15 3.27 -0.68
C ASP A 49 6.92 3.07 -1.57
N ILE A 50 5.80 2.66 -0.99
CA ILE A 50 4.55 2.50 -1.74
C ILE A 50 4.08 3.84 -2.30
N ALA A 51 4.10 4.89 -1.49
CA ALA A 51 3.72 6.23 -1.94
C ALA A 51 4.61 6.69 -3.10
N HIS A 52 5.91 6.43 -3.05
CA HIS A 52 6.84 6.75 -4.13
C HIS A 52 6.51 6.03 -5.42
N VAL A 53 6.14 4.75 -5.35
CA VAL A 53 5.74 3.99 -6.54
C VAL A 53 4.60 4.68 -7.27
N PHE A 54 3.64 5.22 -6.52
CA PHE A 54 2.44 5.83 -7.10
C PHE A 54 2.57 7.34 -7.31
N GLY A 55 3.67 7.94 -6.90
CA GLY A 55 3.90 9.38 -7.06
C GLY A 55 2.97 10.24 -6.21
N CYS A 56 2.65 9.79 -5.00
CA CYS A 56 1.74 10.49 -4.09
C CYS A 56 2.31 10.50 -2.68
N THR A 57 1.55 11.06 -1.74
CA THR A 57 1.96 11.10 -0.33
C THR A 57 1.45 9.87 0.40
N VAL A 58 2.05 9.60 1.57
CA VAL A 58 1.57 8.52 2.45
C VAL A 58 0.11 8.76 2.83
N GLU A 59 -0.25 10.00 3.14
CA GLU A 59 -1.62 10.36 3.55
C GLU A 59 -2.64 10.19 2.43
N ASP A 60 -2.20 10.24 1.17
CA ASP A 60 -3.10 9.96 0.04
C ASP A 60 -3.55 8.49 0.02
N ILE A 61 -2.70 7.60 0.52
CA ILE A 61 -2.94 6.15 0.44
C ILE A 61 -3.45 5.58 1.76
N PHE A 62 -2.89 6.04 2.88
CA PHE A 62 -3.16 5.44 4.19
C PHE A 62 -3.87 6.42 5.10
N SER A 63 -4.87 5.95 5.81
CA SER A 63 -5.53 6.72 6.86
C SER A 63 -6.04 5.79 7.95
N PHE A 64 -6.34 6.36 9.11
CA PHE A 64 -6.92 5.61 10.22
C PHE A 64 -8.32 6.15 10.50
N GLU A 65 -9.24 5.24 10.72
CA GLU A 65 -10.61 5.58 11.10
C GLU A 65 -10.89 5.06 12.51
N ASP A 66 -11.58 5.83 13.29
CA ASP A 66 -11.96 5.45 14.66
C ASP A 66 -13.13 4.49 14.68
#